data_dac007f5c749a8da95cbadd0bd7dea99
#
_entry.id   dac007f5c749a8da95cbadd0bd7dea99
#
_cell.length_a   1.000
_cell.length_b   1.000
_cell.length_c   1.000
_cell.angle_alpha   90.00
_cell.angle_beta   90.00
_cell.angle_gamma   90.00
#
_symmetry.space_group_name_H-M   'P 1'
#
loop_
_entity.id
_entity.type
_entity.pdbx_description
1 polymer ?
#
loop_
_entity_poly.entity_id
_entity_poly.type
_entity_poly.pdbx_seq_one_letter_code
_entity_poly.pdbx_strand_id
1 'polypeptide(L)'
;MAPTAREADLAALHADTEWRDAPRFVLGGGSHIVLTGDVKPLVLKVEIQGRRLVEETSRAWIVEAGAGEVWHDTVQWTLAQGYPGLENLAMIPGTVGGSPVQNIGAYGVELQDRFDSLDAFDLETGRSFTLDA
;
A
#
# COMPACT_ATOMS: atom_id res chain seq x y z
N MET A 1 12.45 -10.99 -9.79
CA MET A 1 11.29 -10.34 -9.11
C MET A 1 10.86 -11.23 -7.98
N ALA A 2 10.72 -10.68 -6.78
CA ALA A 2 10.27 -11.40 -5.60
C ALA A 2 8.87 -10.89 -5.21
N PRO A 3 7.81 -11.71 -5.29
CA PRO A 3 6.50 -11.34 -4.78
C PRO A 3 6.53 -11.30 -3.25
N THR A 4 6.02 -10.23 -2.66
CA THR A 4 5.86 -10.07 -1.22
C THR A 4 4.36 -10.06 -0.91
N ALA A 5 3.83 -11.25 -0.65
CA ALA A 5 2.40 -11.46 -0.41
C ALA A 5 2.03 -11.31 1.08
N ARG A 6 3.02 -11.30 1.97
CA ARG A 6 2.85 -11.16 3.43
C ARG A 6 3.98 -10.31 4.01
N GLU A 7 3.73 -9.66 5.12
CA GLU A 7 4.76 -8.94 5.88
C GLU A 7 5.95 -9.83 6.26
N ALA A 8 5.68 -11.10 6.59
CA ALA A 8 6.72 -12.08 6.89
C ALA A 8 7.71 -12.31 5.73
N ASP A 9 7.31 -12.08 4.49
CA ASP A 9 8.18 -12.21 3.32
C ASP A 9 9.23 -11.08 3.30
N LEU A 10 8.88 -9.88 3.79
CA LEU A 10 9.80 -8.75 3.94
C LEU A 10 10.83 -9.02 5.04
N ALA A 11 10.38 -9.56 6.18
CA ALA A 11 11.28 -9.95 7.27
C ALA A 11 12.25 -11.08 6.85
N ALA A 12 11.74 -12.07 6.10
CA ALA A 12 12.56 -13.15 5.56
C ALA A 12 13.62 -12.63 4.57
N LEU A 13 13.24 -11.69 3.69
CA LEU A 13 14.17 -11.05 2.76
C LEU A 13 15.28 -10.27 3.52
N HIS A 14 14.92 -9.55 4.58
CA HIS A 14 15.90 -8.83 5.39
C HIS A 14 16.85 -9.76 6.15
N ALA A 15 16.37 -10.93 6.58
CA ALA A 15 17.18 -11.94 7.25
C ALA A 15 18.12 -12.70 6.30
N ASP A 16 17.85 -12.70 5.00
CA ASP A 16 18.64 -13.37 3.99
C ASP A 16 19.94 -12.61 3.70
N THR A 17 21.07 -13.24 3.95
CA THR A 17 22.41 -12.63 3.79
C THR A 17 22.79 -12.36 2.35
N GLU A 18 22.21 -13.04 1.38
CA GLU A 18 22.43 -12.82 -0.05
C GLU A 18 21.69 -11.57 -0.56
N TRP A 19 20.46 -11.37 -0.08
CA TRP A 19 19.55 -10.35 -0.62
C TRP A 19 19.39 -9.11 0.25
N ARG A 20 19.80 -9.19 1.53
CA ARG A 20 19.64 -8.10 2.49
C ARG A 20 20.24 -6.76 2.01
N ASP A 21 21.42 -6.82 1.42
CA ASP A 21 22.16 -5.64 1.00
C ASP A 21 22.07 -5.37 -0.52
N ALA A 22 21.28 -6.18 -1.25
CA ALA A 22 21.08 -6.00 -2.68
C ALA A 22 20.30 -4.70 -2.98
N PRO A 23 20.64 -3.96 -4.06
CA PRO A 23 19.82 -2.86 -4.51
C PRO A 23 18.39 -3.31 -4.78
N ARG A 24 17.40 -2.55 -4.30
CA ARG A 24 15.98 -2.92 -4.36
C ARG A 24 15.17 -1.87 -5.11
N PHE A 25 14.10 -2.33 -5.73
CA PHE A 25 13.10 -1.51 -6.38
C PHE A 25 11.72 -1.99 -5.94
N VAL A 26 11.02 -1.18 -5.15
CA VAL A 26 9.67 -1.52 -4.66
C VAL A 26 8.66 -1.20 -5.74
N LEU A 27 7.85 -2.18 -6.11
CA LEU A 27 6.85 -2.09 -7.16
C LEU A 27 5.45 -2.40 -6.62
N GLY A 28 4.53 -1.48 -6.78
CA GLY A 28 3.09 -1.67 -6.58
C GLY A 28 2.40 -2.15 -7.85
N GLY A 29 1.35 -1.46 -8.28
CA GLY A 29 0.60 -1.76 -9.51
C GLY A 29 1.36 -1.51 -10.82
N GLY A 30 2.43 -0.74 -10.79
CA GLY A 30 3.19 -0.36 -11.98
C GLY A 30 2.53 0.70 -12.87
N SER A 31 1.42 1.29 -12.43
CA SER A 31 0.61 2.22 -13.23
C SER A 31 1.30 3.56 -13.54
N HIS A 32 2.36 3.93 -12.80
CA HIS A 32 3.09 5.18 -12.97
C HIS A 32 4.54 4.99 -13.41
N ILE A 33 4.86 3.82 -14.00
CA ILE A 33 6.24 3.46 -14.35
C ILE A 33 6.32 3.19 -15.85
N VAL A 34 7.34 3.75 -16.47
CA VAL A 34 7.74 3.42 -17.85
C VAL A 34 9.15 2.84 -17.78
N LEU A 35 9.29 1.58 -18.14
CA LEU A 35 10.59 0.91 -18.21
C LEU A 35 11.25 1.24 -19.55
N THR A 36 12.41 1.90 -19.52
CA THR A 36 13.20 2.25 -20.70
C THR A 36 14.39 1.32 -20.94
N GLY A 37 14.52 0.28 -20.12
CA GLY A 37 15.57 -0.73 -20.19
C GLY A 37 15.40 -1.79 -19.09
N ASP A 38 16.38 -2.65 -18.96
CA ASP A 38 16.39 -3.71 -17.96
C ASP A 38 16.48 -3.17 -16.54
N VAL A 39 15.65 -3.70 -15.64
CA VAL A 39 15.68 -3.38 -14.22
C VAL A 39 16.69 -4.30 -13.52
N LYS A 40 17.85 -3.76 -13.14
CA LYS A 40 18.92 -4.52 -12.49
C LYS A 40 18.70 -4.81 -11.01
N PRO A 41 18.13 -3.88 -10.21
CA PRO A 41 17.81 -4.15 -8.81
C PRO A 41 16.84 -5.30 -8.62
N LEU A 42 16.87 -5.89 -7.41
CA LEU A 42 15.83 -6.83 -6.98
C LEU A 42 14.48 -6.11 -6.93
N VAL A 43 13.53 -6.52 -7.78
CA VAL A 43 12.18 -5.96 -7.78
C VAL A 43 11.35 -6.64 -6.71
N LEU A 44 10.90 -5.87 -5.73
CA LEU A 44 9.96 -6.31 -4.69
C LEU A 44 8.55 -5.94 -5.13
N LYS A 45 7.81 -6.92 -5.63
CA LYS A 45 6.41 -6.73 -6.03
C LYS A 45 5.51 -6.87 -4.80
N VAL A 46 4.90 -5.76 -4.39
CA VAL A 46 4.01 -5.74 -3.22
C VAL A 46 2.64 -6.31 -3.59
N GLU A 47 2.28 -7.43 -2.95
CA GLU A 47 1.03 -8.18 -3.20
C GLU A 47 0.31 -8.54 -1.88
N ILE A 48 0.56 -7.78 -0.81
CA ILE A 48 -0.11 -7.96 0.48
C ILE A 48 -1.59 -7.60 0.32
N GLN A 49 -2.46 -8.59 0.54
CA GLN A 49 -3.90 -8.48 0.34
C GLN A 49 -4.64 -8.52 1.69
N GLY A 50 -5.90 -8.13 1.67
CA GLY A 50 -6.83 -8.18 2.77
C GLY A 50 -7.49 -6.83 3.01
N ARG A 51 -8.79 -6.85 3.33
CA ARG A 51 -9.58 -5.67 3.65
C ARG A 51 -10.48 -6.02 4.83
N ARG A 52 -10.51 -5.17 5.84
CA ARG A 52 -11.35 -5.37 7.01
C ARG A 52 -11.75 -4.06 7.66
N LEU A 53 -12.90 -4.06 8.33
CA LEU A 53 -13.25 -3.03 9.30
C LEU A 53 -12.44 -3.26 10.57
N VAL A 54 -11.73 -2.24 11.02
CA VAL A 54 -10.95 -2.25 12.27
C VAL A 54 -11.76 -1.67 13.41
N GLU A 55 -12.40 -0.52 13.16
CA GLU A 55 -13.16 0.20 14.17
C GLU A 55 -14.35 0.92 13.52
N GLU A 56 -15.46 0.98 14.26
CA GLU A 56 -16.62 1.80 13.95
C GLU A 56 -16.84 2.80 15.10
N THR A 57 -16.86 4.06 14.75
CA THR A 57 -17.13 5.15 15.69
C THR A 57 -18.42 5.87 15.28
N SER A 58 -18.86 6.83 16.11
CA SER A 58 -20.00 7.68 15.74
C SER A 58 -19.73 8.63 14.58
N ARG A 59 -18.47 8.74 14.11
CA ARG A 59 -18.04 9.70 13.07
C ARG A 59 -17.37 9.05 11.87
N ALA A 60 -16.83 7.84 12.02
CA ALA A 60 -16.04 7.21 10.96
C ALA A 60 -16.05 5.67 11.10
N TRP A 61 -15.83 5.02 9.96
CA TRP A 61 -15.42 3.63 9.85
C TRP A 61 -13.92 3.60 9.55
N ILE A 62 -13.13 2.99 10.42
CA ILE A 62 -11.71 2.77 10.19
C ILE A 62 -11.54 1.42 9.50
N VAL A 63 -11.09 1.47 8.27
CA VAL A 63 -10.85 0.26 7.45
C VAL A 63 -9.36 0.08 7.21
N GLU A 64 -8.90 -1.15 7.33
CA GLU A 64 -7.55 -1.56 6.97
C GLU A 64 -7.56 -2.26 5.62
N ALA A 65 -6.58 -1.96 4.80
CA ALA A 65 -6.40 -2.62 3.51
C ALA A 65 -4.91 -2.91 3.26
N GLY A 66 -4.63 -4.10 2.74
CA GLY A 66 -3.28 -4.53 2.40
C GLY A 66 -2.65 -3.66 1.30
N ALA A 67 -1.34 -3.43 1.40
CA ALA A 67 -0.61 -2.54 0.51
C ALA A 67 -0.68 -2.94 -0.98
N GLY A 68 -0.89 -4.23 -1.28
CA GLY A 68 -1.04 -4.77 -2.63
C GLY A 68 -2.46 -4.72 -3.20
N GLU A 69 -3.44 -4.33 -2.40
CA GLU A 69 -4.82 -4.17 -2.89
C GLU A 69 -4.91 -3.11 -3.97
N VAL A 70 -5.72 -3.35 -5.01
CA VAL A 70 -6.01 -2.34 -6.03
C VAL A 70 -6.83 -1.23 -5.39
N TRP A 71 -6.38 0.02 -5.55
CA TRP A 71 -7.02 1.16 -4.91
C TRP A 71 -8.50 1.29 -5.26
N HIS A 72 -8.83 1.26 -6.56
CA HIS A 72 -10.22 1.38 -7.00
C HIS A 72 -11.12 0.27 -6.43
N ASP A 73 -10.64 -0.97 -6.42
CA ASP A 73 -11.39 -2.11 -5.87
C ASP A 73 -11.61 -1.96 -4.36
N THR A 74 -10.67 -1.31 -3.67
CA THR A 74 -10.79 -1.00 -2.25
C THR A 74 -11.89 0.04 -2.02
N VAL A 75 -11.94 1.11 -2.84
CA VAL A 75 -13.02 2.10 -2.78
C VAL A 75 -14.38 1.44 -3.05
N GLN A 76 -14.47 0.58 -4.07
CA GLN A 76 -15.73 -0.14 -4.35
C GLN A 76 -16.14 -1.06 -3.20
N TRP A 77 -15.17 -1.72 -2.57
CA TRP A 77 -15.43 -2.58 -1.42
C TRP A 77 -15.98 -1.77 -0.24
N THR A 78 -15.40 -0.60 0.10
CA THR A 78 -15.91 0.23 1.20
C THR A 78 -17.35 0.65 0.95
N LEU A 79 -17.69 1.04 -0.28
CA LEU A 79 -19.06 1.40 -0.66
C LEU A 79 -20.03 0.21 -0.54
N ALA A 80 -19.62 -0.97 -0.99
CA ALA A 80 -20.41 -2.19 -0.89
C ALA A 80 -20.68 -2.61 0.55
N GLN A 81 -19.77 -2.28 1.48
CA GLN A 81 -19.95 -2.50 2.91
C GLN A 81 -20.79 -1.41 3.60
N GLY A 82 -21.09 -0.30 2.91
CA GLY A 82 -21.80 0.83 3.50
C GLY A 82 -20.87 1.80 4.25
N TYR A 83 -19.59 1.85 3.90
CA TYR A 83 -18.58 2.75 4.48
C TYR A 83 -18.20 3.85 3.49
N PRO A 84 -19.03 4.90 3.31
CA PRO A 84 -18.75 6.00 2.38
C PRO A 84 -17.61 6.89 2.86
N GLY A 85 -17.06 7.68 1.92
CA GLY A 85 -16.05 8.71 2.19
C GLY A 85 -14.84 8.68 1.26
N LEU A 86 -14.68 7.61 0.47
CA LEU A 86 -13.58 7.46 -0.49
C LEU A 86 -14.02 7.64 -1.96
N GLU A 87 -15.29 7.95 -2.21
CA GLU A 87 -15.90 7.94 -3.54
C GLU A 87 -15.18 8.87 -4.54
N ASN A 88 -14.78 10.07 -4.07
CA ASN A 88 -14.07 11.04 -4.90
C ASN A 88 -12.67 10.55 -5.34
N LEU A 89 -12.11 9.60 -4.63
CA LEU A 89 -10.80 9.01 -4.93
C LEU A 89 -10.92 7.73 -5.79
N ALA A 90 -12.13 7.38 -6.23
CA ALA A 90 -12.33 6.24 -7.12
C ALA A 90 -11.61 6.44 -8.46
N MET A 91 -11.34 5.32 -9.16
CA MET A 91 -10.69 5.31 -10.49
C MET A 91 -9.25 5.82 -10.54
N ILE A 92 -8.66 6.25 -9.42
CA ILE A 92 -7.22 6.57 -9.37
C ILE A 92 -6.45 5.25 -9.52
N PRO A 93 -5.56 5.14 -10.52
CA PRO A 93 -4.81 3.91 -10.74
C PRO A 93 -3.73 3.71 -9.67
N GLY A 94 -3.43 2.46 -9.34
CA GLY A 94 -2.41 2.08 -8.38
C GLY A 94 -2.92 1.15 -7.29
N THR A 95 -2.12 1.02 -6.24
CA THR A 95 -2.40 0.16 -5.07
C THR A 95 -2.53 0.98 -3.80
N VAL A 96 -3.14 0.38 -2.78
CA VAL A 96 -3.31 1.00 -1.45
C VAL A 96 -1.98 1.46 -0.89
N GLY A 97 -0.93 0.61 -0.90
CA GLY A 97 0.40 1.00 -0.39
C GLY A 97 1.11 2.08 -1.19
N GLY A 98 0.72 2.30 -2.46
CA GLY A 98 1.23 3.39 -3.28
C GLY A 98 0.50 4.72 -3.06
N SER A 99 -0.71 4.69 -2.51
CA SER A 99 -1.57 5.87 -2.39
C SER A 99 -1.02 6.97 -1.47
N PRO A 100 -0.39 6.69 -0.30
CA PRO A 100 0.16 7.73 0.56
C PRO A 100 1.47 8.35 0.02
N VAL A 101 2.21 7.63 -0.84
CA VAL A 101 3.50 8.09 -1.35
C VAL A 101 3.40 9.44 -2.07
N GLN A 102 2.30 9.69 -2.75
CA GLN A 102 2.03 10.93 -3.48
C GLN A 102 0.74 11.62 -3.01
N ASN A 103 0.20 11.23 -1.87
CA ASN A 103 -1.04 11.77 -1.33
C ASN A 103 -2.12 11.88 -2.41
N ILE A 104 -2.53 10.74 -2.98
CA ILE A 104 -3.48 10.73 -4.11
C ILE A 104 -4.69 11.63 -3.82
N GLY A 105 -5.15 12.36 -4.83
CA GLY A 105 -6.26 13.28 -4.68
C GLY A 105 -7.07 13.46 -5.94
N ALA A 106 -8.35 13.70 -5.78
CA ALA A 106 -9.28 14.03 -6.86
C ALA A 106 -10.51 14.75 -6.31
N TYR A 107 -11.08 15.64 -7.12
CA TYR A 107 -12.33 16.35 -6.80
C TYR A 107 -12.32 17.07 -5.44
N GLY A 108 -11.16 17.65 -5.07
CA GLY A 108 -11.00 18.44 -3.84
C GLY A 108 -10.86 17.60 -2.56
N VAL A 109 -10.66 16.30 -2.68
CA VAL A 109 -10.35 15.38 -1.57
C VAL A 109 -8.98 14.78 -1.80
N GLU A 110 -8.16 14.72 -0.77
CA GLU A 110 -6.86 14.05 -0.76
C GLU A 110 -6.88 12.88 0.22
N LEU A 111 -5.96 11.94 0.05
CA LEU A 111 -5.87 10.78 0.94
C LEU A 111 -5.69 11.19 2.40
N GLN A 112 -4.87 12.21 2.67
CA GLN A 112 -4.63 12.72 4.02
C GLN A 112 -5.92 13.15 4.74
N ASP A 113 -6.97 13.54 4.02
CA ASP A 113 -8.27 13.90 4.60
C ASP A 113 -9.04 12.69 5.13
N ARG A 114 -8.60 11.48 4.77
CA ARG A 114 -9.23 10.19 5.06
C ARG A 114 -8.28 9.20 5.70
N PHE A 115 -7.05 9.61 5.95
CA PHE A 115 -5.99 8.80 6.47
C PHE A 115 -6.07 8.75 8.00
N ASP A 116 -5.86 7.56 8.56
CA ASP A 116 -5.75 7.34 10.00
C ASP A 116 -4.30 7.00 10.37
N SER A 117 -3.82 5.88 9.86
CA SER A 117 -2.46 5.42 10.10
C SER A 117 -1.98 4.48 9.00
N LEU A 118 -0.68 4.21 8.95
CA LEU A 118 -0.13 3.15 8.14
C LEU A 118 0.94 2.37 8.90
N ASP A 119 0.96 1.07 8.69
CA ASP A 119 2.06 0.21 9.10
C ASP A 119 3.05 0.07 7.95
N ALA A 120 4.31 0.34 8.24
CA ALA A 120 5.40 0.28 7.29
C ALA A 120 6.52 -0.64 7.76
N PHE A 121 7.24 -1.21 6.81
CA PHE A 121 8.43 -2.00 7.06
C PHE A 121 9.65 -1.28 6.50
N ASP A 122 10.59 -0.96 7.37
CA ASP A 122 11.87 -0.38 6.98
C ASP A 122 12.80 -1.48 6.44
N LEU A 123 13.06 -1.42 5.15
CA LEU A 123 13.92 -2.40 4.47
C LEU A 123 15.39 -2.31 4.87
N GLU A 124 15.85 -1.19 5.43
CA GLU A 124 17.24 -1.04 5.88
C GLU A 124 17.43 -1.63 7.28
N THR A 125 16.53 -1.31 8.20
CA THR A 125 16.64 -1.74 9.59
C THR A 125 15.95 -3.07 9.88
N GLY A 126 15.06 -3.54 9.00
CA GLY A 126 14.26 -4.75 9.18
C GLY A 126 13.19 -4.61 10.25
N ARG A 127 12.73 -3.39 10.53
CA ARG A 127 11.74 -3.10 11.58
C ARG A 127 10.42 -2.61 11.00
N SER A 128 9.35 -3.07 11.59
CA SER A 128 8.02 -2.48 11.36
C SER A 128 7.81 -1.27 12.27
N PHE A 129 7.08 -0.29 11.77
CA PHE A 129 6.68 0.91 12.51
C PHE A 129 5.35 1.44 11.98
N THR A 130 4.65 2.20 12.82
CA THR A 130 3.38 2.83 12.45
C THR A 130 3.59 4.34 12.30
N LEU A 131 2.98 4.93 11.27
CA LEU A 131 2.87 6.37 11.09
C LEU A 131 1.40 6.76 11.26
N ASP A 132 1.15 7.67 12.18
CA ASP A 132 -0.17 8.24 12.45
C ASP A 132 -0.42 9.49 11.59
N ALA A 133 -1.70 9.90 11.44
CA ALA A 133 -2.13 11.06 10.69
C ALA A 133 -1.62 12.40 11.25
#